data_f737effe669aec5343d1128acceeb837
#
_entry.id   f737effe669aec5343d1128acceeb837
#
_cell.length_a   1.000
_cell.length_b   1.000
_cell.length_c   1.000
_cell.angle_alpha   90.00
_cell.angle_beta   90.00
_cell.angle_gamma   90.00
#
_symmetry.space_group_name_H-M   'P 1'
#
loop_
_entity.id
_entity.type
_entity.pdbx_description
1 polymer ?
#
loop_
_entity_poly.entity_id
_entity_poly.type
_entity_poly.pdbx_seq_one_letter_code
_entity_poly.pdbx_strand_id
1 'polypeptide(L)'
;ACELINYPWQKFYHLNDCQKQADLFYEVLSNIVDRHAPLRQVRFKNNDKPWITECFKQLIERRDEAYQSGSVIVYKRLRNQVNRVRNSLKTNYYFNQVHCLKSENSRNWWRHIKTLAGALDSCSTSDCFVNLTCNGQHINSDELPEVLNNFFVSVTADVLPLDLAELDNLRARLCDVPDCFIVSEYSVFNALRHLNVNKSSCDDVLSNKLLVTLADVLAAPICALINTSTRQGIVPNQWKTARVTPIPKINPPLLIESDLRPISVTSGISKVAESFVCQLFNRHFDNIVDSNQFGCTSKRSTVHA
;
A
#
# COMPACT_ATOMS: atom_id res chain seq x y z
N ALA A 1 15.45 3.24 13.58
CA ALA A 1 15.63 2.06 14.44
C ALA A 1 16.09 2.46 15.84
N CYS A 2 17.22 3.15 16.02
CA CYS A 2 17.78 3.45 17.34
C CYS A 2 16.80 4.17 18.29
N GLU A 3 16.03 5.15 17.81
CA GLU A 3 15.02 5.83 18.62
C GLU A 3 13.88 4.91 19.05
N LEU A 4 13.44 4.00 18.19
CA LEU A 4 12.39 3.03 18.52
C LEU A 4 12.88 1.99 19.53
N ILE A 5 14.15 1.56 19.43
CA ILE A 5 14.77 0.63 20.39
C ILE A 5 14.84 1.26 21.79
N ASN A 6 15.19 2.55 21.86
CA ASN A 6 15.36 3.27 23.10
C ASN A 6 14.06 3.92 23.62
N TYR A 7 12.95 3.81 22.89
CA TYR A 7 11.68 4.35 23.33
C TYR A 7 11.17 3.59 24.57
N PRO A 8 10.70 4.29 25.62
CA PRO A 8 10.21 3.66 26.86
C PRO A 8 8.81 3.06 26.63
N TRP A 9 8.74 1.86 26.05
CA TRP A 9 7.48 1.18 25.73
C TRP A 9 6.67 0.74 26.97
N GLN A 10 7.19 0.88 28.22
CA GLN A 10 6.49 0.47 29.44
C GLN A 10 5.08 1.09 29.54
N LYS A 11 4.98 2.40 29.26
CA LYS A 11 3.68 3.10 29.27
C LYS A 11 2.69 2.47 28.28
N PHE A 12 3.17 2.09 27.10
CA PHE A 12 2.38 1.43 26.07
C PHE A 12 1.88 0.04 26.53
N TYR A 13 2.75 -0.78 27.12
CA TYR A 13 2.38 -2.13 27.58
C TYR A 13 1.44 -2.13 28.78
N HIS A 14 1.41 -1.06 29.58
CA HIS A 14 0.50 -0.92 30.73
C HIS A 14 -0.90 -0.40 30.35
N LEU A 15 -1.10 0.02 29.09
CA LEU A 15 -2.42 0.43 28.64
C LEU A 15 -3.33 -0.81 28.45
N ASN A 16 -4.44 -0.83 29.21
CA ASN A 16 -5.45 -1.87 29.11
C ASN A 16 -6.61 -1.51 28.18
N ASP A 17 -6.40 -0.56 27.27
CA ASP A 17 -7.40 -0.09 26.30
C ASP A 17 -6.78 -0.16 24.91
N CYS A 18 -7.37 -0.97 24.05
CA CYS A 18 -6.86 -1.23 22.69
C CYS A 18 -6.77 0.04 21.85
N GLN A 19 -7.78 0.94 21.94
CA GLN A 19 -7.76 2.17 21.15
C GLN A 19 -6.66 3.13 21.62
N LYS A 20 -6.55 3.33 22.94
CA LYS A 20 -5.49 4.18 23.51
C LYS A 20 -4.09 3.63 23.24
N GLN A 21 -3.96 2.31 23.24
CA GLN A 21 -2.70 1.64 22.91
C GLN A 21 -2.34 1.88 21.43
N ALA A 22 -3.32 1.77 20.53
CA ALA A 22 -3.12 2.08 19.12
C ALA A 22 -2.78 3.56 18.90
N ASP A 23 -3.51 4.48 19.53
CA ASP A 23 -3.28 5.93 19.41
C ASP A 23 -1.84 6.28 19.80
N LEU A 24 -1.38 5.79 20.96
CA LEU A 24 0.00 6.02 21.42
C LEU A 24 1.03 5.40 20.46
N PHE A 25 0.77 4.20 19.96
CA PHE A 25 1.67 3.52 19.02
C PHE A 25 1.85 4.34 17.73
N TYR A 26 0.74 4.76 17.12
CA TYR A 26 0.77 5.53 15.88
C TYR A 26 1.32 6.95 16.08
N GLU A 27 1.05 7.59 17.21
CA GLU A 27 1.63 8.89 17.58
C GLU A 27 3.16 8.81 17.65
N VAL A 28 3.69 7.83 18.36
CA VAL A 28 5.15 7.63 18.48
C VAL A 28 5.80 7.39 17.14
N LEU A 29 5.18 6.54 16.32
CA LEU A 29 5.71 6.23 14.99
C LEU A 29 5.66 7.44 14.06
N SER A 30 4.55 8.18 14.04
CA SER A 30 4.39 9.39 13.23
C SER A 30 5.48 10.40 13.58
N ASN A 31 5.65 10.69 14.87
CA ASN A 31 6.66 11.64 15.36
C ASN A 31 8.10 11.25 14.96
N ILE A 32 8.41 9.95 14.97
CA ILE A 32 9.74 9.47 14.57
C ILE A 32 9.92 9.51 13.05
N VAL A 33 8.90 9.08 12.30
CA VAL A 33 8.94 9.09 10.82
C VAL A 33 9.05 10.52 10.31
N ASP A 34 8.27 11.46 10.83
CA ASP A 34 8.28 12.86 10.40
C ASP A 34 9.63 13.55 10.64
N ARG A 35 10.33 13.17 11.73
CA ARG A 35 11.69 13.68 11.99
C ARG A 35 12.74 13.12 11.03
N HIS A 36 12.66 11.84 10.66
CA HIS A 36 13.69 11.18 9.86
C HIS A 36 13.38 11.13 8.37
N ALA A 37 12.11 11.18 8.00
CA ALA A 37 11.63 11.13 6.61
C ALA A 37 10.49 12.14 6.38
N PRO A 38 10.76 13.45 6.57
CA PRO A 38 9.74 14.48 6.37
C PRO A 38 9.24 14.47 4.92
N LEU A 39 7.94 14.70 4.75
CA LEU A 39 7.34 14.86 3.43
C LEU A 39 7.98 16.06 2.70
N ARG A 40 8.45 15.82 1.50
CA ARG A 40 9.03 16.85 0.62
C ARG A 40 8.18 17.00 -0.63
N GLN A 41 7.89 18.24 -0.98
CA GLN A 41 7.21 18.53 -2.25
C GLN A 41 8.21 18.39 -3.39
N VAL A 42 7.98 17.43 -4.30
CA VAL A 42 8.84 17.18 -5.46
C VAL A 42 8.05 17.51 -6.72
N ARG A 43 8.61 18.38 -7.57
CA ARG A 43 8.04 18.66 -8.89
C ARG A 43 8.48 17.60 -9.90
N PHE A 44 7.55 16.79 -10.36
CA PHE A 44 7.77 15.92 -11.52
C PHE A 44 7.32 16.65 -12.79
N LYS A 45 8.19 16.65 -13.81
CA LYS A 45 7.77 17.05 -15.16
C LYS A 45 7.28 15.79 -15.88
N ASN A 46 6.09 15.81 -16.43
CA ASN A 46 5.47 14.67 -17.12
C ASN A 46 6.32 14.09 -18.28
N ASN A 47 7.27 14.87 -18.83
CA ASN A 47 8.14 14.45 -19.92
C ASN A 47 9.51 13.91 -19.48
N ASP A 48 9.79 13.83 -18.17
CA ASP A 48 11.08 13.30 -17.71
C ASP A 48 11.12 11.78 -17.92
N LYS A 49 12.13 11.33 -18.64
CA LYS A 49 12.38 9.89 -18.78
C LYS A 49 12.84 9.31 -17.43
N PRO A 50 12.46 8.07 -17.06
CA PRO A 50 12.71 7.50 -15.72
C PRO A 50 14.20 7.37 -15.34
N TRP A 51 15.11 7.48 -16.29
CA TRP A 51 16.55 7.48 -16.05
C TRP A 51 17.15 8.89 -15.86
N ILE A 52 16.34 9.95 -15.92
CA ILE A 52 16.80 11.33 -15.69
C ILE A 52 16.87 11.58 -14.18
N THR A 53 18.09 11.84 -13.70
CA THR A 53 18.36 12.16 -12.28
C THR A 53 18.48 13.66 -12.09
N GLU A 54 18.31 14.13 -10.85
CA GLU A 54 18.47 15.55 -10.51
C GLU A 54 19.90 16.05 -10.80
N CYS A 55 20.92 15.23 -10.49
CA CYS A 55 22.30 15.55 -10.83
C CYS A 55 22.52 15.73 -12.35
N PHE A 56 21.79 14.96 -13.16
CA PHE A 56 21.88 15.10 -14.61
C PHE A 56 21.22 16.40 -15.09
N LYS A 57 20.09 16.80 -14.48
CA LYS A 57 19.44 18.09 -14.77
C LYS A 57 20.37 19.27 -14.46
N GLN A 58 21.01 19.26 -13.29
CA GLN A 58 21.97 20.29 -12.91
C GLN A 58 23.17 20.34 -13.88
N LEU A 59 23.62 19.22 -14.41
CA LEU A 59 24.67 19.19 -15.41
C LEU A 59 24.21 19.82 -16.73
N ILE A 60 22.96 19.63 -17.11
CA ILE A 60 22.34 20.26 -18.27
C ILE A 60 22.26 21.79 -18.06
N GLU A 61 21.82 22.25 -16.91
CA GLU A 61 21.73 23.68 -16.56
C GLU A 61 23.09 24.35 -16.65
N ARG A 62 24.12 23.76 -16.06
CA ARG A 62 25.52 24.29 -16.18
C ARG A 62 26.00 24.37 -17.62
N ARG A 63 25.62 23.40 -18.47
CA ARG A 63 25.94 23.46 -19.91
C ARG A 63 25.24 24.66 -20.58
N ASP A 64 24.00 24.90 -20.25
CA ASP A 64 23.18 25.97 -20.83
C ASP A 64 23.66 27.35 -20.36
N GLU A 65 24.04 27.48 -19.10
CA GLU A 65 24.70 28.66 -18.53
C GLU A 65 26.02 28.96 -19.26
N ALA A 66 26.85 27.95 -19.51
CA ALA A 66 28.08 28.10 -20.26
C ALA A 66 27.86 28.49 -21.73
N TYR A 67 26.75 28.08 -22.31
CA TYR A 67 26.33 28.52 -23.64
C TYR A 67 25.91 30.00 -23.64
N GLN A 68 25.10 30.40 -22.68
CA GLN A 68 24.63 31.80 -22.54
C GLN A 68 25.76 32.77 -22.22
N SER A 69 26.74 32.33 -21.44
CA SER A 69 27.96 33.17 -21.13
C SER A 69 28.96 33.27 -22.26
N GLY A 70 28.70 32.61 -23.41
CA GLY A 70 29.60 32.67 -24.58
C GLY A 70 30.93 31.90 -24.43
N SER A 71 31.11 31.13 -23.35
CA SER A 71 32.32 30.34 -23.08
C SER A 71 32.39 29.05 -23.90
N VAL A 72 32.84 29.16 -25.16
CA VAL A 72 32.82 28.03 -26.12
C VAL A 72 33.63 26.82 -25.63
N ILE A 73 34.75 27.02 -24.94
CA ILE A 73 35.59 25.93 -24.44
C ILE A 73 34.88 25.16 -23.33
N VAL A 74 34.30 25.87 -22.36
CA VAL A 74 33.55 25.28 -21.24
C VAL A 74 32.29 24.59 -21.75
N TYR A 75 31.56 25.23 -22.66
CA TYR A 75 30.35 24.63 -23.29
C TYR A 75 30.68 23.31 -23.99
N LYS A 76 31.73 23.26 -24.84
CA LYS A 76 32.12 22.02 -25.54
C LYS A 76 32.44 20.89 -24.57
N ARG A 77 33.18 21.21 -23.48
CA ARG A 77 33.50 20.23 -22.42
C ARG A 77 32.23 19.69 -21.73
N LEU A 78 31.37 20.61 -21.27
CA LEU A 78 30.12 20.24 -20.59
C LEU A 78 29.15 19.48 -21.53
N ARG A 79 29.01 19.88 -22.79
CA ARG A 79 28.23 19.17 -23.79
C ARG A 79 28.68 17.70 -23.94
N ASN A 80 30.00 17.50 -24.03
CA ASN A 80 30.53 16.14 -24.16
C ASN A 80 30.29 15.33 -22.88
N GLN A 81 30.37 15.95 -21.71
CA GLN A 81 30.08 15.34 -20.43
C GLN A 81 28.60 14.96 -20.32
N VAL A 82 27.67 15.88 -20.67
CA VAL A 82 26.21 15.60 -20.70
C VAL A 82 25.92 14.41 -21.60
N ASN A 83 26.50 14.36 -22.81
CA ASN A 83 26.27 13.24 -23.71
C ASN A 83 26.76 11.89 -23.16
N ARG A 84 27.94 11.90 -22.51
CA ARG A 84 28.50 10.69 -21.87
C ARG A 84 27.62 10.22 -20.72
N VAL A 85 27.25 11.12 -19.81
CA VAL A 85 26.41 10.81 -18.65
C VAL A 85 25.02 10.34 -19.09
N ARG A 86 24.40 11.00 -20.08
CA ARG A 86 23.13 10.60 -20.67
C ARG A 86 23.17 9.14 -21.14
N ASN A 87 24.18 8.80 -21.93
CA ASN A 87 24.30 7.45 -22.49
C ASN A 87 24.54 6.42 -21.39
N SER A 88 25.37 6.73 -20.38
CA SER A 88 25.61 5.85 -19.24
C SER A 88 24.32 5.62 -18.43
N LEU A 89 23.61 6.68 -18.07
CA LEU A 89 22.34 6.58 -17.31
C LEU A 89 21.29 5.77 -18.07
N LYS A 90 21.14 6.04 -19.38
CA LYS A 90 20.22 5.31 -20.24
C LYS A 90 20.56 3.81 -20.30
N THR A 91 21.84 3.51 -20.57
CA THR A 91 22.30 2.11 -20.68
C THR A 91 22.15 1.37 -19.36
N ASN A 92 22.57 1.97 -18.24
CA ASN A 92 22.44 1.34 -16.93
C ASN A 92 20.98 1.11 -16.53
N TYR A 93 20.09 2.07 -16.80
CA TYR A 93 18.67 1.92 -16.51
C TYR A 93 18.08 0.72 -17.26
N TYR A 94 18.27 0.66 -18.58
CA TYR A 94 17.69 -0.44 -19.36
C TYR A 94 18.37 -1.79 -19.09
N PHE A 95 19.68 -1.79 -18.85
CA PHE A 95 20.40 -3.00 -18.46
C PHE A 95 19.86 -3.57 -17.15
N ASN A 96 19.71 -2.74 -16.12
CA ASN A 96 19.16 -3.17 -14.83
C ASN A 96 17.71 -3.63 -14.96
N GLN A 97 16.88 -2.93 -15.73
CA GLN A 97 15.50 -3.33 -15.97
C GLN A 97 15.41 -4.72 -16.65
N VAL A 98 16.25 -4.99 -17.65
CA VAL A 98 16.22 -6.27 -18.36
C VAL A 98 16.83 -7.40 -17.55
N HIS A 99 17.94 -7.15 -16.85
CA HIS A 99 18.64 -8.18 -16.06
C HIS A 99 17.91 -8.57 -14.77
N CYS A 100 17.46 -7.59 -13.98
CA CYS A 100 16.77 -7.87 -12.73
C CYS A 100 15.41 -8.56 -12.95
N LEU A 101 14.72 -8.24 -14.04
CA LEU A 101 13.39 -8.78 -14.31
C LEU A 101 13.38 -10.20 -14.89
N LYS A 102 14.47 -10.61 -15.53
CA LYS A 102 14.57 -11.96 -16.13
C LYS A 102 14.57 -13.06 -15.06
N SER A 103 15.04 -12.76 -13.85
CA SER A 103 15.15 -13.71 -12.73
C SER A 103 13.95 -13.74 -11.80
N GLU A 104 13.11 -12.69 -11.77
CA GLU A 104 12.12 -12.53 -10.72
C GLU A 104 10.66 -12.72 -11.14
N ASN A 105 10.26 -12.28 -12.34
CA ASN A 105 8.84 -12.36 -12.75
C ASN A 105 8.65 -12.19 -14.27
N SER A 106 8.25 -13.27 -14.94
CA SER A 106 8.01 -13.27 -16.40
C SER A 106 6.95 -12.25 -16.86
N ARG A 107 5.92 -11.96 -16.03
CA ARG A 107 4.88 -10.97 -16.33
C ARG A 107 5.44 -9.54 -16.37
N ASN A 108 6.30 -9.18 -15.42
CA ASN A 108 6.95 -7.88 -15.37
C ASN A 108 7.94 -7.73 -16.53
N TRP A 109 8.70 -8.77 -16.82
CA TRP A 109 9.60 -8.80 -17.98
C TRP A 109 8.86 -8.52 -19.29
N TRP A 110 7.76 -9.23 -19.57
CA TRP A 110 6.94 -9.01 -20.75
C TRP A 110 6.33 -7.61 -20.81
N ARG A 111 5.88 -7.06 -19.69
CA ARG A 111 5.36 -5.68 -19.63
C ARG A 111 6.44 -4.67 -20.01
N HIS A 112 7.65 -4.81 -19.50
CA HIS A 112 8.77 -3.92 -19.85
C HIS A 112 9.20 -4.08 -21.32
N ILE A 113 9.24 -5.28 -21.85
CA ILE A 113 9.50 -5.51 -23.27
C ILE A 113 8.43 -4.81 -24.14
N LYS A 114 7.17 -4.93 -23.81
CA LYS A 114 6.07 -4.24 -24.51
C LYS A 114 6.21 -2.72 -24.42
N THR A 115 6.60 -2.19 -23.26
CA THR A 115 6.87 -0.75 -23.08
C THR A 115 8.03 -0.30 -23.96
N LEU A 116 9.13 -1.05 -24.00
CA LEU A 116 10.29 -0.76 -24.82
C LEU A 116 10.00 -0.84 -26.32
N ALA A 117 9.13 -1.78 -26.72
CA ALA A 117 8.67 -1.96 -28.09
C ALA A 117 7.61 -0.91 -28.51
N GLY A 118 7.17 -0.04 -27.59
CA GLY A 118 6.09 0.91 -27.87
C GLY A 118 4.71 0.24 -28.03
N ALA A 119 4.59 -1.02 -27.62
CA ALA A 119 3.37 -1.83 -27.77
C ALA A 119 2.41 -1.71 -26.56
N LEU A 120 2.78 -0.94 -25.53
CA LEU A 120 1.86 -0.53 -24.48
C LEU A 120 1.38 0.87 -24.83
N ASP A 121 0.11 0.98 -25.15
CA ASP A 121 -0.56 2.26 -25.19
C ASP A 121 -0.34 2.94 -23.84
N SER A 122 0.28 4.10 -23.84
CA SER A 122 0.42 4.95 -22.67
C SER A 122 -0.92 5.63 -22.39
N CYS A 123 -1.97 4.86 -22.17
CA CYS A 123 -3.17 5.38 -21.59
C CYS A 123 -2.81 5.74 -20.14
N SER A 124 -2.59 7.03 -19.90
CA SER A 124 -2.41 7.52 -18.54
C SER A 124 -3.67 7.15 -17.77
N THR A 125 -3.52 6.58 -16.59
CA THR A 125 -4.68 6.20 -15.75
C THR A 125 -5.60 7.40 -15.45
N SER A 126 -5.11 8.63 -15.58
CA SER A 126 -5.89 9.88 -15.49
C SER A 126 -6.90 10.04 -16.61
N ASP A 127 -6.64 9.54 -17.82
CA ASP A 127 -7.53 9.72 -18.97
C ASP A 127 -8.65 8.67 -19.01
N CYS A 128 -8.56 7.61 -18.22
CA CYS A 128 -9.57 6.55 -18.18
C CYS A 128 -10.91 7.01 -17.57
N PHE A 129 -10.92 8.08 -16.77
CA PHE A 129 -12.09 8.49 -15.99
C PHE A 129 -12.76 9.78 -16.49
N VAL A 130 -12.38 10.27 -17.68
CA VAL A 130 -12.82 11.58 -18.22
C VAL A 130 -14.32 11.63 -18.51
N ASN A 131 -14.97 10.53 -18.89
CA ASN A 131 -16.35 10.49 -19.35
C ASN A 131 -17.27 9.71 -18.39
N LEU A 132 -16.95 9.67 -17.10
CA LEU A 132 -17.77 8.97 -16.12
C LEU A 132 -19.09 9.70 -15.86
N THR A 133 -20.15 8.92 -15.74
CA THR A 133 -21.48 9.39 -15.35
C THR A 133 -21.94 8.66 -14.07
N CYS A 134 -22.73 9.36 -13.25
CA CYS A 134 -23.43 8.80 -12.10
C CYS A 134 -24.90 9.21 -12.20
N ASN A 135 -25.80 8.25 -12.12
CA ASN A 135 -27.24 8.48 -12.28
C ASN A 135 -27.60 9.30 -13.55
N GLY A 136 -26.88 9.07 -14.65
CA GLY A 136 -27.10 9.77 -15.92
C GLY A 136 -26.51 11.18 -16.00
N GLN A 137 -25.83 11.67 -14.98
CA GLN A 137 -25.16 12.98 -14.97
C GLN A 137 -23.66 12.83 -15.17
N HIS A 138 -23.10 13.67 -16.04
CA HIS A 138 -21.64 13.72 -16.24
C HIS A 138 -20.94 14.34 -15.00
N ILE A 139 -19.83 13.77 -14.59
CA ILE A 139 -19.09 14.18 -13.40
C ILE A 139 -17.84 14.94 -13.80
N ASN A 140 -17.61 16.09 -13.15
CA ASN A 140 -16.37 16.83 -13.30
C ASN A 140 -15.21 16.14 -12.55
N SER A 141 -14.00 16.27 -13.09
CA SER A 141 -12.80 15.64 -12.50
C SER A 141 -12.56 16.04 -11.05
N ASP A 142 -12.89 17.27 -10.66
CA ASP A 142 -12.69 17.79 -9.31
C ASP A 142 -13.68 17.19 -8.29
N GLU A 143 -14.88 16.86 -8.73
CA GLU A 143 -15.95 16.27 -7.90
C GLU A 143 -15.88 14.74 -7.86
N LEU A 144 -15.14 14.13 -8.78
CA LEU A 144 -15.09 12.69 -8.97
C LEU A 144 -14.72 11.90 -7.71
N PRO A 145 -13.72 12.29 -6.90
CA PRO A 145 -13.36 11.54 -5.68
C PRO A 145 -14.51 11.49 -4.67
N GLU A 146 -15.23 12.61 -4.48
CA GLU A 146 -16.35 12.71 -3.54
C GLU A 146 -17.55 11.90 -4.03
N VAL A 147 -17.89 12.01 -5.31
CA VAL A 147 -18.99 11.25 -5.92
C VAL A 147 -18.74 9.74 -5.83
N LEU A 148 -17.52 9.30 -6.13
CA LEU A 148 -17.12 7.90 -5.99
C LEU A 148 -17.22 7.40 -4.54
N ASN A 149 -16.73 8.19 -3.58
CA ASN A 149 -16.79 7.83 -2.18
C ASN A 149 -18.25 7.70 -1.69
N ASN A 150 -19.07 8.68 -2.01
CA ASN A 150 -20.48 8.68 -1.64
C ASN A 150 -21.24 7.51 -2.27
N PHE A 151 -20.96 7.20 -3.54
CA PHE A 151 -21.55 6.04 -4.21
C PHE A 151 -21.14 4.72 -3.53
N PHE A 152 -19.85 4.50 -3.29
CA PHE A 152 -19.39 3.24 -2.67
C PHE A 152 -19.89 3.06 -1.22
N VAL A 153 -20.05 4.15 -0.48
CA VAL A 153 -20.65 4.11 0.87
C VAL A 153 -22.14 3.81 0.79
N SER A 154 -22.85 4.38 -0.20
CA SER A 154 -24.31 4.20 -0.34
C SER A 154 -24.71 2.75 -0.68
N VAL A 155 -23.83 1.96 -1.30
CA VAL A 155 -24.10 0.53 -1.64
C VAL A 155 -24.46 -0.31 -0.41
N THR A 156 -24.03 0.09 0.78
CA THR A 156 -24.35 -0.60 2.03
C THR A 156 -25.45 0.07 2.84
N ALA A 157 -26.10 1.11 2.32
CA ALA A 157 -27.12 1.88 3.04
C ALA A 157 -28.36 1.03 3.42
N ASP A 158 -28.68 0.03 2.60
CA ASP A 158 -29.82 -0.88 2.83
C ASP A 158 -29.49 -2.04 3.80
N VAL A 159 -28.23 -2.16 4.22
CA VAL A 159 -27.81 -3.19 5.19
C VAL A 159 -28.20 -2.71 6.58
N LEU A 160 -28.99 -3.51 7.27
CA LEU A 160 -29.37 -3.20 8.65
C LEU A 160 -28.12 -3.08 9.52
N PRO A 161 -28.02 -2.02 10.36
CA PRO A 161 -26.93 -1.91 11.31
C PRO A 161 -26.88 -3.14 12.23
N LEU A 162 -25.66 -3.56 12.60
CA LEU A 162 -25.47 -4.62 13.59
C LEU A 162 -26.09 -4.19 14.92
N ASP A 163 -26.84 -5.09 15.55
CA ASP A 163 -27.34 -4.86 16.90
C ASP A 163 -26.16 -4.90 17.90
N LEU A 164 -25.77 -3.71 18.37
CA LEU A 164 -24.68 -3.55 19.32
C LEU A 164 -24.99 -4.21 20.66
N ALA A 165 -26.27 -4.25 21.07
CA ALA A 165 -26.68 -4.89 22.32
C ALA A 165 -26.51 -6.42 22.24
N GLU A 166 -26.82 -7.01 21.08
CA GLU A 166 -26.57 -8.44 20.84
C GLU A 166 -25.07 -8.75 20.84
N LEU A 167 -24.27 -7.88 20.21
CA LEU A 167 -22.81 -8.01 20.21
C LEU A 167 -22.21 -7.92 21.62
N ASP A 168 -22.69 -6.99 22.44
CA ASP A 168 -22.24 -6.86 23.83
C ASP A 168 -22.67 -8.04 24.69
N ASN A 169 -23.87 -8.59 24.46
CA ASN A 169 -24.32 -9.82 25.09
C ASN A 169 -23.45 -11.04 24.70
N LEU A 170 -23.03 -11.11 23.43
CA LEU A 170 -22.11 -12.15 22.97
C LEU A 170 -20.74 -11.98 23.62
N ARG A 171 -20.23 -10.76 23.70
CA ARG A 171 -18.96 -10.46 24.38
C ARG A 171 -18.98 -10.82 25.87
N ALA A 172 -20.10 -10.53 26.57
CA ALA A 172 -20.26 -10.87 27.97
C ALA A 172 -20.28 -12.38 28.23
N ARG A 173 -20.65 -13.20 27.22
CA ARG A 173 -20.62 -14.65 27.30
C ARG A 173 -19.28 -15.27 27.01
N LEU A 174 -18.37 -14.50 26.36
CA LEU A 174 -17.01 -14.94 26.11
C LEU A 174 -16.25 -14.84 27.42
N CYS A 175 -15.89 -16.00 27.98
CA CYS A 175 -14.90 -16.11 29.05
C CYS A 175 -13.52 -15.67 28.55
N ASP A 176 -12.48 -15.98 29.27
CA ASP A 176 -11.11 -15.68 28.83
C ASP A 176 -10.81 -16.16 27.41
N VAL A 177 -10.07 -15.33 26.66
CA VAL A 177 -9.63 -15.71 25.32
C VAL A 177 -8.68 -16.90 25.41
N PRO A 178 -8.99 -18.04 24.77
CA PRO A 178 -8.12 -19.21 24.81
C PRO A 178 -6.69 -18.88 24.34
N ASP A 179 -5.69 -19.54 24.91
CA ASP A 179 -4.27 -19.31 24.56
C ASP A 179 -3.96 -19.53 23.08
N CYS A 180 -4.75 -20.36 22.38
CA CYS A 180 -4.59 -20.56 20.94
C CYS A 180 -4.87 -19.32 20.10
N PHE A 181 -5.54 -18.29 20.66
CA PHE A 181 -5.79 -16.99 20.03
C PHE A 181 -4.70 -15.96 20.33
N ILE A 182 -3.78 -16.27 21.23
CA ILE A 182 -2.67 -15.39 21.58
C ILE A 182 -1.54 -15.57 20.57
N VAL A 183 -1.16 -14.47 19.94
CA VAL A 183 -0.11 -14.45 18.93
C VAL A 183 1.24 -14.25 19.61
N SER A 184 2.28 -14.99 19.19
CA SER A 184 3.64 -14.80 19.70
C SER A 184 4.36 -13.67 18.95
N GLU A 185 5.30 -13.00 19.63
CA GLU A 185 6.16 -11.99 19.03
C GLU A 185 6.94 -12.53 17.82
N TYR A 186 7.44 -13.77 17.92
CA TYR A 186 8.14 -14.44 16.82
C TYR A 186 7.23 -14.62 15.58
N SER A 187 5.95 -14.92 15.78
CA SER A 187 5.00 -15.05 14.67
C SER A 187 4.77 -13.69 13.99
N VAL A 188 4.66 -12.61 14.79
CA VAL A 188 4.51 -11.25 14.24
C VAL A 188 5.78 -10.82 13.52
N PHE A 189 6.96 -11.07 14.08
CA PHE A 189 8.23 -10.80 13.42
C PHE A 189 8.30 -11.48 12.05
N ASN A 190 7.98 -12.76 11.98
CA ASN A 190 7.98 -13.50 10.71
C ASN A 190 6.95 -12.94 9.72
N ALA A 191 5.75 -12.61 10.17
CA ALA A 191 4.72 -12.02 9.31
C ALA A 191 5.18 -10.67 8.73
N LEU A 192 5.80 -9.80 9.54
CA LEU A 192 6.36 -8.52 9.11
C LEU A 192 7.49 -8.71 8.08
N ARG A 193 8.42 -9.64 8.33
CA ARG A 193 9.56 -9.93 7.44
C ARG A 193 9.13 -10.45 6.06
N HIS A 194 8.00 -11.15 5.99
CA HIS A 194 7.47 -11.71 4.73
C HIS A 194 6.49 -10.79 4.00
N LEU A 195 6.27 -9.56 4.49
CA LEU A 195 5.45 -8.59 3.77
C LEU A 195 6.05 -8.25 2.40
N ASN A 196 5.19 -8.21 1.39
CA ASN A 196 5.63 -7.80 0.07
C ASN A 196 5.83 -6.27 0.02
N VAL A 197 7.09 -5.84 -0.06
CA VAL A 197 7.51 -4.44 -0.09
C VAL A 197 6.96 -3.65 -1.28
N ASN A 198 6.58 -4.34 -2.36
CA ASN A 198 6.07 -3.73 -3.60
C ASN A 198 4.53 -3.60 -3.63
N LYS A 199 3.82 -4.16 -2.64
CA LYS A 199 2.37 -3.94 -2.53
C LYS A 199 2.11 -2.59 -1.88
N SER A 200 1.10 -1.87 -2.43
CA SER A 200 0.62 -0.63 -1.83
C SER A 200 0.02 -0.91 -0.46
N SER A 201 0.32 -0.06 0.49
CA SER A 201 -0.40 0.10 1.75
C SER A 201 -1.26 1.37 1.66
N CYS A 202 -2.25 1.49 2.53
CA CYS A 202 -2.98 2.74 2.75
C CYS A 202 -1.98 3.87 3.07
N ASP A 203 -2.46 5.11 3.13
CA ASP A 203 -1.67 6.28 3.57
C ASP A 203 -1.32 6.18 5.07
N ASP A 204 -0.84 5.01 5.46
CA ASP A 204 -0.36 4.67 6.78
C ASP A 204 1.05 5.26 6.99
N VAL A 205 1.34 5.63 8.22
CA VAL A 205 2.66 6.13 8.64
C VAL A 205 3.78 5.17 8.21
N LEU A 206 3.49 3.86 8.18
CA LEU A 206 4.46 2.82 7.86
C LEU A 206 4.16 2.12 6.53
N SER A 207 5.00 2.37 5.55
CA SER A 207 5.02 1.54 4.34
C SER A 207 5.47 0.11 4.64
N ASN A 208 5.04 -0.86 3.81
CA ASN A 208 5.51 -2.24 3.93
C ASN A 208 7.04 -2.36 3.98
N LYS A 209 7.76 -1.49 3.25
CA LYS A 209 9.23 -1.45 3.28
C LYS A 209 9.77 -1.09 4.66
N LEU A 210 9.17 -0.12 5.35
CA LEU A 210 9.56 0.25 6.71
C LEU A 210 9.21 -0.86 7.70
N LEU A 211 8.03 -1.48 7.58
CA LEU A 211 7.62 -2.62 8.42
C LEU A 211 8.60 -3.78 8.32
N VAL A 212 9.02 -4.15 7.10
CA VAL A 212 10.03 -5.20 6.88
C VAL A 212 11.37 -4.83 7.48
N THR A 213 11.80 -3.55 7.29
CA THR A 213 13.12 -3.09 7.76
C THR A 213 13.19 -2.98 9.28
N LEU A 214 12.08 -2.64 9.94
CA LEU A 214 11.99 -2.42 11.38
C LEU A 214 11.31 -3.59 12.12
N ALA A 215 11.18 -4.74 11.48
CA ALA A 215 10.44 -5.88 12.02
C ALA A 215 10.94 -6.32 13.41
N ASP A 216 12.24 -6.30 13.62
CA ASP A 216 12.91 -6.69 14.88
C ASP A 216 12.50 -5.80 16.06
N VAL A 217 12.24 -4.53 15.80
CA VAL A 217 11.88 -3.54 16.84
C VAL A 217 10.36 -3.41 17.01
N LEU A 218 9.62 -3.58 15.90
CA LEU A 218 8.18 -3.39 15.88
C LEU A 218 7.40 -4.66 16.24
N ALA A 219 8.02 -5.84 16.21
CA ALA A 219 7.33 -7.09 16.49
C ALA A 219 6.68 -7.12 17.88
N ALA A 220 7.41 -6.71 18.92
CA ALA A 220 6.91 -6.71 20.30
C ALA A 220 5.72 -5.77 20.50
N PRO A 221 5.78 -4.46 20.15
CA PRO A 221 4.63 -3.57 20.33
C PRO A 221 3.44 -3.94 19.43
N ILE A 222 3.66 -4.39 18.20
CA ILE A 222 2.58 -4.85 17.32
C ILE A 222 1.94 -6.12 17.89
N CYS A 223 2.72 -7.06 18.40
CA CYS A 223 2.22 -8.26 19.06
C CYS A 223 1.33 -7.92 20.26
N ALA A 224 1.77 -7.01 21.12
CA ALA A 224 0.98 -6.55 22.26
C ALA A 224 -0.35 -5.93 21.81
N LEU A 225 -0.33 -5.07 20.80
CA LEU A 225 -1.53 -4.44 20.25
C LEU A 225 -2.49 -5.46 19.64
N ILE A 226 -2.01 -6.42 18.86
CA ILE A 226 -2.84 -7.50 18.30
C ILE A 226 -3.48 -8.32 19.42
N ASN A 227 -2.71 -8.70 20.44
CA ASN A 227 -3.23 -9.49 21.55
C ASN A 227 -4.24 -8.70 22.41
N THR A 228 -4.02 -7.40 22.62
CA THR A 228 -5.00 -6.55 23.31
C THR A 228 -6.29 -6.43 22.49
N SER A 229 -6.18 -6.20 21.17
CA SER A 229 -7.31 -6.18 20.24
C SER A 229 -8.12 -7.48 20.31
N THR A 230 -7.44 -8.62 20.27
CA THR A 230 -8.07 -9.95 20.35
C THR A 230 -8.78 -10.19 21.69
N ARG A 231 -8.13 -9.85 22.81
CA ARG A 231 -8.71 -10.02 24.16
C ARG A 231 -9.95 -9.17 24.38
N GLN A 232 -9.96 -7.93 23.85
CA GLN A 232 -11.08 -7.02 24.02
C GLN A 232 -12.16 -7.18 22.92
N GLY A 233 -11.90 -7.92 21.85
CA GLY A 233 -12.77 -7.96 20.69
C GLY A 233 -12.93 -6.59 20.02
N ILE A 234 -11.92 -5.70 20.13
CA ILE A 234 -11.95 -4.34 19.61
C ILE A 234 -10.88 -4.20 18.54
N VAL A 235 -11.30 -3.77 17.35
CA VAL A 235 -10.37 -3.42 16.26
C VAL A 235 -10.08 -1.92 16.34
N PRO A 236 -8.82 -1.49 16.43
CA PRO A 236 -8.45 -0.07 16.44
C PRO A 236 -8.99 0.69 15.22
N ASN A 237 -9.34 1.96 15.39
CA ASN A 237 -9.89 2.77 14.30
C ASN A 237 -8.90 2.92 13.14
N GLN A 238 -7.61 3.01 13.41
CA GLN A 238 -6.56 3.06 12.40
C GLN A 238 -6.55 1.83 11.47
N TRP A 239 -7.02 0.68 11.95
CA TRP A 239 -7.11 -0.54 11.15
C TRP A 239 -8.41 -0.65 10.34
N LYS A 240 -9.41 0.15 10.69
CA LYS A 240 -10.71 0.20 9.98
C LYS A 240 -10.72 1.17 8.80
N THR A 241 -9.70 2.05 8.71
CA THR A 241 -9.58 3.00 7.61
C THR A 241 -8.93 2.35 6.40
N ALA A 242 -9.46 2.62 5.22
CA ALA A 242 -8.92 2.15 3.96
C ALA A 242 -8.98 3.25 2.91
N ARG A 243 -7.99 3.28 2.01
CA ARG A 243 -8.08 4.07 0.78
C ARG A 243 -8.76 3.23 -0.29
N VAL A 244 -9.92 3.70 -0.76
CA VAL A 244 -10.63 3.04 -1.84
C VAL A 244 -10.07 3.51 -3.19
N THR A 245 -9.64 2.55 -4.01
CA THR A 245 -9.16 2.80 -5.37
C THR A 245 -10.16 2.19 -6.36
N PRO A 246 -10.81 2.98 -7.23
CA PRO A 246 -11.68 2.47 -8.25
C PRO A 246 -10.87 1.77 -9.34
N ILE A 247 -11.24 0.55 -9.69
CA ILE A 247 -10.62 -0.21 -10.78
C ILE A 247 -11.66 -0.48 -11.86
N PRO A 248 -11.42 -0.08 -13.11
CA PRO A 248 -12.33 -0.36 -14.22
C PRO A 248 -12.51 -1.86 -14.45
N LYS A 249 -13.78 -2.30 -14.64
CA LYS A 249 -14.13 -3.63 -15.14
C LYS A 249 -14.02 -3.69 -16.66
N ILE A 250 -14.33 -2.57 -17.31
CA ILE A 250 -14.24 -2.35 -18.75
C ILE A 250 -13.39 -1.10 -19.02
N ASN A 251 -12.83 -0.96 -20.21
CA ASN A 251 -11.97 0.17 -20.55
C ASN A 251 -12.38 0.74 -21.93
N PRO A 252 -12.78 2.02 -22.02
CA PRO A 252 -12.97 2.98 -20.93
C PRO A 252 -14.24 2.70 -20.13
N PRO A 253 -14.28 3.00 -18.80
CA PRO A 253 -15.50 2.95 -18.00
C PRO A 253 -16.37 4.16 -18.30
N LEU A 254 -17.69 3.97 -18.27
CA LEU A 254 -18.68 5.02 -18.53
C LEU A 254 -19.60 5.26 -17.33
N LEU A 255 -19.95 4.19 -16.62
CA LEU A 255 -20.89 4.24 -15.50
C LEU A 255 -20.17 3.89 -14.19
N ILE A 256 -20.36 4.72 -13.16
CA ILE A 256 -19.80 4.43 -11.83
C ILE A 256 -20.41 3.15 -11.26
N GLU A 257 -21.72 2.99 -11.44
CA GLU A 257 -22.53 1.94 -10.83
C GLU A 257 -22.13 0.53 -11.28
N SER A 258 -21.84 0.36 -12.55
CA SER A 258 -21.59 -0.96 -13.16
C SER A 258 -20.14 -1.23 -13.48
N ASP A 259 -19.39 -0.20 -13.87
CA ASP A 259 -18.12 -0.36 -14.57
C ASP A 259 -16.89 -0.30 -13.65
N LEU A 260 -17.09 0.06 -12.39
CA LEU A 260 -16.02 0.18 -11.42
C LEU A 260 -16.09 -0.90 -10.33
N ARG A 261 -14.90 -1.28 -9.81
CA ARG A 261 -14.72 -2.09 -8.61
C ARG A 261 -14.06 -1.26 -7.53
N PRO A 262 -14.68 -1.08 -6.35
CA PRO A 262 -13.98 -0.47 -5.22
C PRO A 262 -12.95 -1.46 -4.66
N ILE A 263 -11.68 -1.11 -4.70
CA ILE A 263 -10.63 -1.90 -4.06
C ILE A 263 -10.15 -1.15 -2.82
N SER A 264 -10.46 -1.68 -1.66
CA SER A 264 -10.04 -1.12 -0.37
C SER A 264 -8.61 -1.54 -0.07
N VAL A 265 -7.74 -0.55 0.11
CA VAL A 265 -6.35 -0.76 0.51
C VAL A 265 -6.24 -0.38 1.98
N THR A 266 -6.07 -1.38 2.84
CA THR A 266 -5.89 -1.22 4.30
C THR A 266 -4.41 -1.09 4.68
N SER A 267 -4.14 -0.77 5.95
CA SER A 267 -2.79 -0.64 6.48
C SER A 267 -2.01 -1.98 6.43
N GLY A 268 -0.68 -1.89 6.41
CA GLY A 268 0.18 -3.09 6.46
C GLY A 268 0.02 -3.87 7.76
N ILE A 269 -0.14 -3.16 8.88
CA ILE A 269 -0.32 -3.77 10.21
C ILE A 269 -1.68 -4.45 10.32
N SER A 270 -2.75 -3.82 9.82
CA SER A 270 -4.09 -4.43 9.82
C SER A 270 -4.10 -5.75 9.04
N LYS A 271 -3.44 -5.80 7.88
CA LYS A 271 -3.29 -7.04 7.10
C LYS A 271 -2.56 -8.15 7.86
N VAL A 272 -1.54 -7.79 8.64
CA VAL A 272 -0.83 -8.74 9.51
C VAL A 272 -1.78 -9.26 10.61
N ALA A 273 -2.51 -8.37 11.28
CA ALA A 273 -3.51 -8.76 12.29
C ALA A 273 -4.60 -9.65 11.69
N GLU A 274 -5.18 -9.25 10.56
CA GLU A 274 -6.18 -10.02 9.82
C GLU A 274 -5.67 -11.42 9.43
N SER A 275 -4.39 -11.55 9.06
CA SER A 275 -3.81 -12.84 8.68
C SER A 275 -3.82 -13.85 9.84
N PHE A 276 -3.60 -13.39 11.07
CA PHE A 276 -3.70 -14.25 12.27
C PHE A 276 -5.12 -14.65 12.55
N VAL A 277 -6.07 -13.72 12.45
CA VAL A 277 -7.50 -14.01 12.61
C VAL A 277 -7.96 -15.02 11.54
N CYS A 278 -7.56 -14.83 10.27
CA CYS A 278 -7.88 -15.78 9.20
C CYS A 278 -7.30 -17.18 9.46
N GLN A 279 -6.07 -17.28 9.97
CA GLN A 279 -5.47 -18.59 10.30
C GLN A 279 -6.24 -19.30 11.40
N LEU A 280 -6.69 -18.57 12.42
CA LEU A 280 -7.50 -19.12 13.50
C LEU A 280 -8.87 -19.57 12.99
N PHE A 281 -9.52 -18.70 12.19
CA PHE A 281 -10.80 -18.99 11.57
C PHE A 281 -10.72 -20.27 10.72
N ASN A 282 -9.76 -20.37 9.82
CA ASN A 282 -9.59 -21.53 8.95
C ASN A 282 -9.39 -22.83 9.75
N ARG A 283 -8.58 -22.81 10.83
CA ARG A 283 -8.40 -24.02 11.67
C ARG A 283 -9.71 -24.54 12.28
N HIS A 284 -10.64 -23.64 12.62
CA HIS A 284 -11.90 -24.02 13.23
C HIS A 284 -12.98 -24.37 12.21
N PHE A 285 -12.95 -23.77 11.04
CA PHE A 285 -14.01 -23.86 10.04
C PHE A 285 -13.68 -24.78 8.84
N ASP A 286 -12.44 -25.21 8.66
CA ASP A 286 -12.04 -26.09 7.54
C ASP A 286 -12.88 -27.36 7.43
N ASN A 287 -13.38 -27.89 8.58
CA ASN A 287 -14.23 -29.07 8.62
C ASN A 287 -15.75 -28.78 8.47
N ILE A 288 -16.13 -27.49 8.46
CA ILE A 288 -17.53 -27.04 8.40
C ILE A 288 -17.87 -26.49 7.01
N VAL A 289 -16.83 -26.10 6.24
CA VAL A 289 -17.01 -25.57 4.88
C VAL A 289 -17.55 -26.65 3.97
N ASP A 290 -18.64 -26.34 3.24
CA ASP A 290 -19.24 -27.22 2.25
C ASP A 290 -18.18 -27.74 1.25
N SER A 291 -18.23 -29.07 1.01
CA SER A 291 -17.31 -29.70 0.05
C SER A 291 -17.43 -29.15 -1.36
N ASN A 292 -18.57 -28.58 -1.72
CA ASN A 292 -18.85 -27.94 -3.00
C ASN A 292 -18.40 -26.46 -3.07
N GLN A 293 -17.83 -25.90 -1.98
CA GLN A 293 -17.26 -24.57 -1.99
C GLN A 293 -15.89 -24.58 -2.67
N PHE A 294 -15.83 -24.22 -3.94
CA PHE A 294 -14.59 -24.17 -4.71
C PHE A 294 -13.96 -22.77 -4.73
N GLY A 295 -14.78 -21.72 -4.67
CA GLY A 295 -14.30 -20.34 -4.66
C GLY A 295 -13.64 -19.97 -3.33
N CYS A 296 -12.52 -19.24 -3.39
CA CYS A 296 -11.75 -18.76 -2.22
C CYS A 296 -11.24 -19.87 -1.29
N THR A 297 -11.24 -21.12 -1.70
CA THR A 297 -10.73 -22.26 -0.92
C THR A 297 -9.33 -22.63 -1.40
N SER A 298 -8.40 -22.82 -0.46
CA SER A 298 -7.03 -23.21 -0.77
C SER A 298 -6.99 -24.52 -1.55
N LYS A 299 -6.13 -24.61 -2.57
CA LYS A 299 -5.94 -25.79 -3.42
C LYS A 299 -7.17 -26.23 -4.22
N ARG A 300 -8.23 -25.41 -4.28
CA ARG A 300 -9.40 -25.62 -5.15
C ARG A 300 -9.43 -24.59 -6.28
N SER A 301 -10.03 -24.94 -7.38
CA SER A 301 -10.19 -24.07 -8.55
C SER A 301 -11.49 -24.40 -9.29
N THR A 302 -11.89 -23.56 -10.22
CA THR A 302 -13.04 -23.80 -11.12
C THR A 302 -12.91 -25.07 -11.97
N VAL A 303 -11.71 -25.62 -12.10
CA VAL A 303 -11.48 -26.91 -12.80
C VAL A 303 -11.95 -28.10 -11.94
N HIS A 304 -12.04 -27.91 -10.64
CA HIS A 304 -12.53 -28.94 -9.71
C HIS A 304 -14.04 -28.87 -9.48
N ALA A 305 -14.70 -27.78 -9.92
CA ALA A 305 -16.14 -27.60 -9.87
C ALA A 305 -16.81 -28.29 -11.07
#